data_6f00234d9493f412baa1ee7b83682fc0
#
_entry.id   6f00234d9493f412baa1ee7b83682fc0
#
_cell.length_a   1.000
_cell.length_b   1.000
_cell.length_c   1.000
_cell.angle_alpha   90.00
_cell.angle_beta   90.00
_cell.angle_gamma   90.00
#
_symmetry.space_group_name_H-M   'P 1'
#
loop_
_entity.id
_entity.type
_entity.pdbx_description
1 polymer ?
#
loop_
_entity_poly.entity_id
_entity_poly.type
_entity_poly.pdbx_seq_one_letter_code
_entity_poly.pdbx_strand_id
1 'polypeptide(L)'
;MPVKLKLCSFKTCPWVHRAAIVLQEKAMPYEVEYINRDVRPNWFLKISPHSKVPVLIINDDFALFESNAIAEYLDEIEGAHLHPQDPILRAQNRAWTDFVPIFGRISHLAY
;
A
#
# COMPACT_ATOMS: atom_id res chain seq x y z
N MET A 1 9.65 -17.03 -10.86
CA MET A 1 8.34 -17.41 -10.28
C MET A 1 7.54 -16.17 -9.96
N PRO A 2 6.29 -16.11 -10.37
CA PRO A 2 5.48 -14.95 -10.03
C PRO A 2 5.24 -14.87 -8.52
N VAL A 3 5.27 -13.65 -8.01
CA VAL A 3 5.05 -13.36 -6.60
C VAL A 3 3.55 -13.48 -6.31
N LYS A 4 3.20 -14.15 -5.22
CA LYS A 4 1.82 -14.19 -4.75
C LYS A 4 1.58 -12.99 -3.83
N LEU A 5 0.58 -12.18 -4.16
CA LEU A 5 0.29 -10.93 -3.46
C LEU A 5 -1.12 -10.96 -2.89
N LYS A 6 -1.26 -10.63 -1.61
CA LYS A 6 -2.55 -10.46 -0.95
C LYS A 6 -2.55 -9.10 -0.25
N LEU A 7 -3.48 -8.24 -0.62
CA LEU A 7 -3.62 -6.90 -0.05
C LEU A 7 -4.70 -6.91 1.02
N CYS A 8 -4.31 -6.63 2.26
CA CYS A 8 -5.25 -6.51 3.36
C CYS A 8 -5.83 -5.10 3.38
N SER A 9 -7.14 -4.99 3.41
CA SER A 9 -7.85 -3.73 3.26
C SER A 9 -9.08 -3.66 4.18
N PHE A 10 -9.49 -2.45 4.53
CA PHE A 10 -10.88 -2.18 4.92
C PHE A 10 -11.69 -1.92 3.64
N LYS A 11 -13.02 -2.08 3.70
CA LYS A 11 -13.85 -1.85 2.52
C LYS A 11 -13.81 -0.40 2.03
N THR A 12 -13.55 0.55 2.94
CA THR A 12 -13.58 1.99 2.64
C THR A 12 -12.32 2.67 3.16
N CYS A 13 -11.16 2.36 2.60
CA CYS A 13 -9.91 3.02 3.00
C CYS A 13 -9.22 3.61 1.78
N PRO A 14 -9.08 4.95 1.69
CA PRO A 14 -8.45 5.59 0.53
C PRO A 14 -6.97 5.23 0.38
N TRP A 15 -6.28 4.92 1.48
CA TRP A 15 -4.85 4.62 1.43
C TRP A 15 -4.54 3.30 0.75
N VAL A 16 -5.49 2.37 0.77
CA VAL A 16 -5.36 1.09 0.05
C VAL A 16 -5.35 1.33 -1.45
N HIS A 17 -6.03 2.37 -1.93
CA HIS A 17 -6.08 2.69 -3.36
C HIS A 17 -4.69 2.96 -3.94
N ARG A 18 -3.75 3.48 -3.15
CA ARG A 18 -2.38 3.74 -3.62
C ARG A 18 -1.72 2.44 -4.09
N ALA A 19 -1.80 1.39 -3.28
CA ALA A 19 -1.27 0.08 -3.66
C ALA A 19 -2.06 -0.53 -4.82
N ALA A 20 -3.39 -0.43 -4.79
CA ALA A 20 -4.25 -0.97 -5.83
C ALA A 20 -3.98 -0.31 -7.19
N ILE A 21 -3.74 1.01 -7.21
CA ILE A 21 -3.42 1.72 -8.45
C ILE A 21 -2.11 1.19 -9.05
N VAL A 22 -1.07 0.99 -8.25
CA VAL A 22 0.20 0.46 -8.74
C VAL A 22 0.01 -0.96 -9.28
N LEU A 23 -0.71 -1.80 -8.55
CA LEU A 23 -1.00 -3.17 -8.99
C LEU A 23 -1.74 -3.19 -10.33
N GLN A 24 -2.72 -2.32 -10.50
CA GLN A 24 -3.51 -2.24 -11.74
C GLN A 24 -2.69 -1.68 -12.90
N GLU A 25 -1.91 -0.63 -12.66
CA GLU A 25 -1.05 -0.04 -13.70
C GLU A 25 -0.02 -1.04 -14.20
N LYS A 26 0.48 -1.89 -13.33
CA LYS A 26 1.47 -2.91 -13.69
C LYS A 26 0.85 -4.24 -14.09
N ALA A 27 -0.48 -4.32 -14.13
CA ALA A 27 -1.23 -5.54 -14.47
C ALA A 27 -0.80 -6.75 -13.64
N MET A 28 -0.52 -6.53 -12.35
CA MET A 28 -0.10 -7.59 -11.44
C MET A 28 -1.34 -8.24 -10.80
N PRO A 29 -1.44 -9.57 -10.84
CA PRO A 29 -2.55 -10.25 -10.16
C PRO A 29 -2.37 -10.18 -8.65
N TYR A 30 -3.48 -10.00 -7.92
CA TYR A 30 -3.46 -9.96 -6.46
C TYR A 30 -4.81 -10.37 -5.90
N GLU A 31 -4.79 -10.83 -4.65
CA GLU A 31 -5.99 -11.10 -3.87
C GLU A 31 -6.22 -9.96 -2.88
N VAL A 32 -7.48 -9.78 -2.47
CA VAL A 32 -7.85 -8.78 -1.45
C VAL A 32 -8.45 -9.52 -0.27
N GLU A 33 -7.93 -9.24 0.93
CA GLU A 33 -8.49 -9.73 2.18
C GLU A 33 -9.08 -8.55 2.92
N TYR A 34 -10.40 -8.54 3.08
CA TYR A 34 -11.07 -7.47 3.83
C TYR A 34 -11.02 -7.76 5.32
N ILE A 35 -10.55 -6.76 6.06
CA ILE A 35 -10.45 -6.82 7.52
C ILE A 35 -11.65 -6.06 8.11
N ASN A 36 -12.30 -6.64 9.12
CA ASN A 36 -13.35 -5.93 9.83
C ASN A 36 -12.72 -4.83 10.68
N ARG A 37 -13.11 -3.57 10.41
CA ARG A 37 -12.55 -2.39 11.08
C ARG A 37 -12.79 -2.43 12.58
N ASP A 38 -13.95 -2.94 13.01
CA ASP A 38 -14.36 -2.92 14.41
C ASP A 38 -13.85 -4.12 15.18
N VAL A 39 -13.66 -5.27 14.51
CA VAL A 39 -13.16 -6.50 15.11
C VAL A 39 -11.99 -7.01 14.28
N ARG A 40 -10.80 -6.51 14.58
CA ARG A 40 -9.59 -6.89 13.83
C ARG A 40 -9.07 -8.23 14.31
N PRO A 41 -8.82 -9.20 13.40
CA PRO A 41 -8.31 -10.52 13.80
C PRO A 41 -6.93 -10.44 14.43
N ASN A 42 -6.64 -11.37 15.35
CA ASN A 42 -5.34 -11.42 16.01
C ASN A 42 -4.18 -11.58 15.02
N TRP A 43 -4.36 -12.38 13.97
CA TRP A 43 -3.30 -12.56 12.97
C TRP A 43 -2.97 -11.24 12.26
N PHE A 44 -3.97 -10.39 12.04
CA PHE A 44 -3.76 -9.08 11.42
C PHE A 44 -3.02 -8.14 12.37
N LEU A 45 -3.40 -8.13 13.65
CA LEU A 45 -2.75 -7.27 14.65
C LEU A 45 -1.27 -7.61 14.81
N LYS A 46 -0.89 -8.88 14.59
CA LYS A 46 0.51 -9.31 14.65
C LYS A 46 1.34 -8.77 13.51
N ILE A 47 0.75 -8.54 12.33
CA ILE A 47 1.48 -8.11 11.14
C ILE A 47 1.33 -6.62 10.85
N SER A 48 0.48 -5.93 11.58
CA SER A 48 0.28 -4.48 11.41
C SER A 48 0.61 -3.76 12.71
N PRO A 49 1.80 -3.14 12.82
CA PRO A 49 2.23 -2.50 14.06
C PRO A 49 1.29 -1.40 14.56
N HIS A 50 0.60 -0.75 13.65
CA HIS A 50 -0.33 0.34 13.97
C HIS A 50 -1.79 -0.08 13.83
N SER A 51 -2.07 -1.36 13.63
CA SER A 51 -3.43 -1.89 13.41
C SER A 51 -4.12 -1.24 12.22
N LYS A 52 -3.36 -0.77 11.24
CA LYS A 52 -3.85 -0.04 10.07
C LYS A 52 -3.71 -0.87 8.81
N VAL A 53 -4.53 -0.55 7.82
CA VAL A 53 -4.39 -1.02 6.46
C VAL A 53 -3.78 0.10 5.61
N PRO A 54 -3.14 -0.18 4.47
CA PRO A 54 -2.96 -1.51 3.89
C PRO A 54 -1.83 -2.30 4.52
N VAL A 55 -1.91 -3.62 4.41
CA VAL A 55 -0.79 -4.54 4.63
C VAL A 55 -0.72 -5.44 3.41
N LEU A 56 0.47 -5.65 2.87
CA LEU A 56 0.68 -6.55 1.74
C LEU A 56 1.34 -7.83 2.24
N ILE A 57 0.69 -8.97 2.00
CA ILE A 57 1.27 -10.28 2.31
C ILE A 57 1.87 -10.84 1.04
N ILE A 58 3.16 -11.18 1.10
CA ILE A 58 3.96 -11.61 -0.03
C ILE A 58 4.29 -13.08 0.15
N ASN A 59 3.89 -13.92 -0.80
CA ASN A 59 4.15 -15.36 -0.81
C ASN A 59 3.69 -16.07 0.47
N ASP A 60 2.61 -15.60 1.09
CA ASP A 60 2.01 -16.16 2.29
C ASP A 60 2.89 -16.09 3.55
N ASP A 61 4.09 -15.55 3.49
CA ASP A 61 5.02 -15.59 4.63
C ASP A 61 5.60 -14.23 5.05
N PHE A 62 5.63 -13.25 4.18
CA PHE A 62 6.17 -11.93 4.51
C PHE A 62 5.06 -10.88 4.48
N ALA A 63 4.98 -10.06 5.54
CA ALA A 63 4.01 -8.98 5.63
C ALA A 63 4.71 -7.63 5.59
N LEU A 64 4.29 -6.77 4.67
CA LEU A 64 4.80 -5.42 4.51
C LEU A 64 3.71 -4.42 4.88
N PHE A 65 3.99 -3.52 5.79
CA PHE A 65 3.07 -2.46 6.17
C PHE A 65 3.55 -1.12 5.60
N GLU A 66 2.75 -0.09 5.74
CA GLU A 66 2.96 1.27 5.24
C GLU A 66 2.68 1.41 3.75
N SER A 67 1.68 2.22 3.41
CA SER A 67 1.21 2.34 2.02
C SER A 67 2.31 2.82 1.06
N ASN A 68 3.19 3.73 1.51
CA ASN A 68 4.28 4.22 0.68
C ASN A 68 5.30 3.12 0.38
N ALA A 69 5.65 2.34 1.41
CA ALA A 69 6.60 1.23 1.23
C ALA A 69 6.03 0.14 0.32
N ILE A 70 4.74 -0.14 0.45
CA ILE A 70 4.06 -1.11 -0.40
C ILE A 70 4.10 -0.66 -1.86
N ALA A 71 3.74 0.60 -2.13
CA ALA A 71 3.76 1.14 -3.49
C ALA A 71 5.16 1.12 -4.10
N GLU A 72 6.18 1.49 -3.33
CA GLU A 72 7.57 1.46 -3.79
C GLU A 72 8.03 0.03 -4.11
N TYR A 73 7.70 -0.92 -3.25
CA TYR A 73 8.04 -2.33 -3.47
C TYR A 73 7.41 -2.84 -4.77
N LEU A 74 6.12 -2.59 -4.96
CA LEU A 74 5.41 -3.02 -6.16
C LEU A 74 5.97 -2.38 -7.42
N ASP A 75 6.40 -1.12 -7.31
CA ASP A 75 7.02 -0.41 -8.42
C ASP A 75 8.37 -1.04 -8.80
N GLU A 76 9.10 -1.56 -7.83
CA GLU A 76 10.43 -2.14 -8.06
C GLU A 76 10.40 -3.53 -8.67
N ILE A 77 9.39 -4.34 -8.37
CA ILE A 77 9.40 -5.76 -8.72
C ILE A 77 8.83 -6.09 -10.09
N GLU A 78 8.18 -5.15 -10.77
CA GLU A 78 7.52 -5.45 -12.04
C GLU A 78 7.61 -4.29 -13.01
N GLY A 79 8.14 -4.59 -14.22
CA GLY A 79 8.09 -3.68 -15.35
C GLY A 79 8.86 -2.38 -15.17
N ALA A 80 8.50 -1.40 -15.97
CA ALA A 80 9.12 -0.07 -15.91
C ALA A 80 8.65 0.68 -14.67
N HIS A 81 9.57 1.43 -14.05
CA HIS A 81 9.24 2.22 -12.87
C HIS A 81 8.24 3.33 -13.20
N LEU A 82 7.29 3.54 -12.28
CA LEU A 82 6.33 4.65 -12.38
C LEU A 82 6.96 5.97 -11.93
N HIS A 83 8.00 5.92 -11.09
CA HIS A 83 8.77 7.10 -10.74
C HIS A 83 9.62 7.56 -11.91
N PRO A 84 9.85 8.88 -12.06
CA PRO A 84 10.82 9.38 -13.03
C PRO A 84 12.21 8.83 -12.75
N GLN A 85 13.01 8.65 -13.81
CA GLN A 85 14.39 8.18 -13.67
C GLN A 85 15.33 9.29 -13.19
N ASP A 86 15.04 10.54 -13.55
CA ASP A 86 15.84 11.67 -13.11
C ASP A 86 15.80 11.79 -11.58
N PRO A 87 16.95 11.87 -10.89
CA PRO A 87 16.96 11.88 -9.43
C PRO A 87 16.20 13.04 -8.79
N ILE A 88 16.23 14.23 -9.40
CA ILE A 88 15.52 15.40 -8.86
C ILE A 88 14.02 15.20 -9.00
N LEU A 89 13.56 14.79 -10.17
CA LEU A 89 12.13 14.54 -10.41
C LEU A 89 11.62 13.41 -9.55
N ARG A 90 12.43 12.36 -9.36
CA ARG A 90 12.08 11.26 -8.48
C ARG A 90 11.94 11.71 -7.04
N ALA A 91 12.88 12.54 -6.56
CA ALA A 91 12.82 13.08 -5.21
C ALA A 91 11.58 13.95 -5.00
N GLN A 92 11.23 14.78 -5.98
CA GLN A 92 10.01 15.58 -5.92
C GLN A 92 8.76 14.70 -5.86
N ASN A 93 8.73 13.64 -6.67
CA ASN A 93 7.61 12.71 -6.67
C ASN A 93 7.44 12.03 -5.30
N ARG A 94 8.55 11.61 -4.69
CA ARG A 94 8.53 11.03 -3.35
C ARG A 94 8.07 12.03 -2.30
N ALA A 95 8.49 13.28 -2.42
CA ALA A 95 8.07 14.34 -1.50
C ALA A 95 6.56 14.52 -1.53
N TRP A 96 5.95 14.59 -2.71
CA TRP A 96 4.50 14.67 -2.83
C TRP A 96 3.82 13.42 -2.30
N THR A 97 4.38 12.25 -2.55
CA THR A 97 3.85 10.99 -2.04
C THR A 97 3.81 10.99 -0.51
N ASP A 98 4.85 11.49 0.13
CA ASP A 98 4.90 11.57 1.60
C ASP A 98 4.02 12.69 2.15
N PHE A 99 3.79 13.75 1.39
CA PHE A 99 2.92 14.86 1.79
C PHE A 99 1.45 14.48 1.80
N VAL A 100 1.00 13.65 0.86
CA VAL A 100 -0.42 13.28 0.74
C VAL A 100 -1.01 12.68 2.02
N PRO A 101 -0.32 11.81 2.76
CA PRO A 101 -0.87 11.31 4.03
C PRO A 101 -1.12 12.38 5.07
N ILE A 102 -0.30 13.43 5.11
CA ILE A 102 -0.50 14.57 6.02
C ILE A 102 -1.78 15.28 5.65
N PHE A 103 -1.98 15.57 4.38
CA PHE A 103 -3.21 16.18 3.87
C PHE A 103 -4.43 15.31 4.19
N GLY A 104 -4.31 14.00 3.99
CA GLY A 104 -5.38 13.05 4.28
C GLY A 104 -5.79 13.04 5.75
N ARG A 105 -4.82 13.17 6.66
CA ARG A 105 -5.14 13.27 8.10
C ARG A 105 -5.92 14.52 8.42
N ILE A 106 -5.58 15.65 7.82
CA ILE A 106 -6.32 16.91 7.98
C ILE A 106 -7.75 16.73 7.45
N SER A 107 -7.90 16.13 6.28
CA SER A 107 -9.21 15.85 5.68
C SER A 107 -10.07 14.94 6.54
N HIS A 108 -9.46 13.93 7.18
CA HIS A 108 -10.16 13.03 8.08
C HIS A 108 -10.75 13.72 9.31
N LEU A 109 -10.12 14.77 9.77
CA LEU A 109 -10.65 15.55 10.89
C LEU A 109 -11.91 16.31 10.50
N ALA A 110 -12.17 16.48 9.21
CA ALA A 110 -13.35 17.17 8.69
C ALA A 110 -14.53 16.24 8.36
N TYR A 111 -14.30 14.94 8.43
CA TYR A 111 -15.37 13.95 8.14
C TYR A 111 -16.17 13.63 9.40
#